data_0453005188e5d07353f55225fc3e5091
#
_entry.id   0453005188e5d07353f55225fc3e5091
#
_cell.length_a   1.000
_cell.length_b   1.000
_cell.length_c   1.000
_cell.angle_alpha   90.00
_cell.angle_beta   90.00
_cell.angle_gamma   90.00
#
_symmetry.space_group_name_H-M   'P 1'
#
loop_
_entity.id
_entity.type
_entity.pdbx_description
1 polymer ?
#
loop_
_entity_poly.entity_id
_entity_poly.type
_entity_poly.pdbx_seq_one_letter_code
_entity_poly.pdbx_strand_id
1 'polypeptide(L)'
;MQELFGNLWNLQWQQVVMWGIGGLLIWLAIKKEMEPSLLLPMGFGAILVNLPLSGAVTQVLSTGTEVGPLDVLFDAGIANELFPLLLFVGIGAMIDFTPLLSNPKLMIFGAAAQFGIFFTLGAATLMGFELKDAASIAVIGAADGPTSIFVANFLESNYLGAIIVAAYSYMALVPIIQPPVIRLVTTKKERLIRMPYAEKQVSKTAKILFPIIITMVAGLFVPRSVALVGFLMFGNLIRECGVLDSLSETAQKVLANLITLLLGLTVASKMQAEYFLNRQTLMILALGLVAFVFDTIGGVLVANVYNLFAKQKINPMIGAAGISAFPMSARVVNKMGLQEDNQNFLLMHAVGVNVSGQIASVIAGGMILTLFA
;
A
#
# COMPACT_ATOMS: atom_id res chain seq x y z
N MET A 1 32.96 -34.18 0.72
CA MET A 1 31.58 -34.59 1.13
C MET A 1 31.08 -33.72 2.28
N GLN A 2 31.84 -33.49 3.34
CA GLN A 2 31.46 -32.54 4.42
C GLN A 2 31.23 -31.10 3.95
N GLU A 3 32.01 -30.61 3.01
CA GLU A 3 31.83 -29.26 2.43
C GLU A 3 30.57 -29.13 1.58
N LEU A 4 30.14 -30.18 0.87
CA LEU A 4 28.93 -30.20 0.04
C LEU A 4 27.62 -30.26 0.87
N PHE A 5 27.67 -30.89 2.02
CA PHE A 5 26.51 -31.08 2.88
C PHE A 5 26.56 -30.21 4.15
N GLY A 6 27.63 -29.42 4.33
CA GLY A 6 27.81 -28.55 5.48
C GLY A 6 26.63 -27.59 5.71
N ASN A 7 26.02 -27.09 4.64
CA ASN A 7 24.87 -26.20 4.69
C ASN A 7 23.62 -26.85 5.29
N LEU A 8 23.43 -28.18 5.15
CA LEU A 8 22.31 -28.88 5.75
C LEU A 8 22.41 -28.95 7.28
N TRP A 9 23.61 -28.98 7.82
CA TRP A 9 23.86 -29.00 9.27
C TRP A 9 23.72 -27.63 9.92
N ASN A 10 23.79 -26.54 9.12
CA ASN A 10 23.63 -25.17 9.59
C ASN A 10 22.17 -24.69 9.48
N LEU A 11 21.24 -25.55 9.07
CA LEU A 11 19.83 -25.20 8.92
C LEU A 11 19.17 -24.97 10.29
N GLN A 12 18.62 -23.78 10.45
CA GLN A 12 17.87 -23.40 11.64
C GLN A 12 16.36 -23.61 11.41
N TRP A 13 15.62 -23.97 12.46
CA TRP A 13 14.17 -24.16 12.36
C TRP A 13 13.43 -22.87 11.94
N GLN A 14 13.95 -21.71 12.31
CA GLN A 14 13.43 -20.41 11.90
C GLN A 14 13.45 -20.24 10.38
N GLN A 15 14.49 -20.69 9.70
CA GLN A 15 14.61 -20.67 8.24
C GLN A 15 13.54 -21.52 7.59
N VAL A 16 13.24 -22.70 8.15
CA VAL A 16 12.17 -23.59 7.67
C VAL A 16 10.80 -22.93 7.82
N VAL A 17 10.57 -22.19 8.92
CA VAL A 17 9.34 -21.39 9.10
C VAL A 17 9.24 -20.33 8.01
N MET A 18 10.33 -19.64 7.68
CA MET A 18 10.34 -18.63 6.62
C MET A 18 10.12 -19.23 5.23
N TRP A 19 10.59 -20.45 4.96
CA TRP A 19 10.22 -21.17 3.73
C TRP A 19 8.72 -21.47 3.67
N GLY A 20 8.12 -21.83 4.81
CA GLY A 20 6.67 -22.01 4.92
C GLY A 20 5.91 -20.71 4.63
N ILE A 21 6.39 -19.58 5.19
CA ILE A 21 5.82 -18.25 4.91
C ILE A 21 5.99 -17.88 3.44
N GLY A 22 7.19 -18.05 2.86
CA GLY A 22 7.45 -17.83 1.44
C GLY A 22 6.56 -18.69 0.54
N GLY A 23 6.42 -19.98 0.86
CA GLY A 23 5.52 -20.91 0.16
C GLY A 23 4.05 -20.48 0.25
N LEU A 24 3.60 -19.98 1.41
CA LEU A 24 2.26 -19.43 1.59
C LEU A 24 2.02 -18.20 0.70
N LEU A 25 2.98 -17.27 0.65
CA LEU A 25 2.89 -16.07 -0.21
C LEU A 25 2.78 -16.47 -1.69
N ILE A 26 3.61 -17.42 -2.15
CA ILE A 26 3.56 -17.95 -3.51
C ILE A 26 2.20 -18.63 -3.78
N TRP A 27 1.70 -19.43 -2.83
CA TRP A 27 0.39 -20.07 -2.96
C TRP A 27 -0.75 -19.05 -3.05
N LEU A 28 -0.74 -17.98 -2.25
CA LEU A 28 -1.70 -16.88 -2.31
C LEU A 28 -1.62 -16.18 -3.67
N ALA A 29 -0.42 -15.92 -4.18
CA ALA A 29 -0.21 -15.32 -5.49
C ALA A 29 -0.82 -16.17 -6.62
N ILE A 30 -0.53 -17.47 -6.65
CA ILE A 30 -0.90 -18.36 -7.76
C ILE A 30 -2.36 -18.83 -7.66
N LYS A 31 -2.79 -19.29 -6.46
CA LYS A 31 -4.12 -19.91 -6.30
C LYS A 31 -5.24 -18.91 -5.97
N LYS A 32 -4.89 -17.80 -5.37
CA LYS A 32 -5.87 -16.76 -4.98
C LYS A 32 -5.78 -15.52 -5.86
N GLU A 33 -4.79 -15.47 -6.77
CA GLU A 33 -4.55 -14.33 -7.68
C GLU A 33 -4.43 -12.99 -6.91
N MET A 34 -3.82 -13.05 -5.71
CA MET A 34 -3.65 -11.91 -4.83
C MET A 34 -2.32 -11.26 -5.12
N GLU A 35 -2.36 -10.09 -5.75
CA GLU A 35 -1.17 -9.31 -6.15
C GLU A 35 0.01 -10.19 -6.62
N PRO A 36 -0.17 -11.02 -7.68
CA PRO A 36 0.83 -11.99 -8.08
C PRO A 36 2.19 -11.37 -8.41
N SER A 37 2.17 -10.16 -8.99
CA SER A 37 3.37 -9.40 -9.36
C SER A 37 4.25 -8.98 -8.17
N LEU A 38 3.67 -8.96 -6.96
CA LEU A 38 4.36 -8.61 -5.73
C LEU A 38 4.61 -9.82 -4.82
N LEU A 39 3.54 -10.60 -4.52
CA LEU A 39 3.65 -11.70 -3.57
C LEU A 39 4.53 -12.85 -4.06
N LEU A 40 4.55 -13.12 -5.37
CA LEU A 40 5.37 -14.21 -5.91
C LEU A 40 6.87 -13.89 -5.80
N PRO A 41 7.38 -12.72 -6.25
CA PRO A 41 8.78 -12.33 -6.04
C PRO A 41 9.15 -12.26 -4.56
N MET A 42 8.27 -11.71 -3.71
CA MET A 42 8.50 -11.61 -2.26
C MET A 42 8.59 -12.99 -1.61
N GLY A 43 7.68 -13.92 -1.95
CA GLY A 43 7.68 -15.27 -1.41
C GLY A 43 8.90 -16.08 -1.86
N PHE A 44 9.28 -15.96 -3.14
CA PHE A 44 10.48 -16.59 -3.67
C PHE A 44 11.74 -16.02 -3.04
N GLY A 45 11.82 -14.69 -2.94
CA GLY A 45 12.91 -14.01 -2.27
C GLY A 45 13.04 -14.40 -0.80
N ALA A 46 11.91 -14.52 -0.07
CA ALA A 46 11.91 -14.99 1.33
C ALA A 46 12.51 -16.41 1.48
N ILE A 47 12.23 -17.31 0.54
CA ILE A 47 12.89 -18.63 0.51
C ILE A 47 14.38 -18.47 0.23
N LEU A 48 14.73 -17.66 -0.78
CA LEU A 48 16.11 -17.47 -1.24
C LEU A 48 17.02 -16.94 -0.13
N VAL A 49 16.58 -15.89 0.61
CA VAL A 49 17.40 -15.24 1.66
C VAL A 49 17.52 -16.11 2.93
N ASN A 50 16.66 -17.09 3.10
CA ASN A 50 16.68 -18.01 4.24
C ASN A 50 17.31 -19.37 3.89
N LEU A 51 17.92 -19.52 2.73
CA LEU A 51 18.81 -20.62 2.45
C LEU A 51 20.17 -20.38 3.09
N PRO A 52 20.74 -21.33 3.86
CA PRO A 52 22.05 -21.16 4.46
C PRO A 52 23.10 -20.86 3.40
N LEU A 53 23.93 -19.85 3.63
CA LEU A 53 25.00 -19.42 2.72
C LEU A 53 24.55 -19.21 1.27
N SER A 54 23.36 -18.65 1.08
CA SER A 54 22.78 -18.44 -0.25
C SER A 54 23.54 -17.40 -1.11
N GLY A 55 24.32 -16.50 -0.47
CA GLY A 55 24.93 -15.35 -1.15
C GLY A 55 23.93 -14.29 -1.65
N ALA A 56 22.63 -14.49 -1.44
CA ALA A 56 21.59 -13.55 -1.89
C ALA A 56 21.58 -12.25 -1.11
N VAL A 57 21.93 -12.31 0.18
CA VAL A 57 22.12 -11.17 1.09
C VAL A 57 23.57 -11.13 1.55
N THR A 58 23.99 -9.97 2.05
CA THR A 58 25.35 -9.76 2.55
C THR A 58 25.66 -10.72 3.70
N GLN A 59 26.78 -11.41 3.60
CA GLN A 59 27.22 -12.43 4.56
C GLN A 59 28.67 -12.16 4.98
N VAL A 60 28.94 -12.44 6.25
CA VAL A 60 30.30 -12.40 6.79
C VAL A 60 30.84 -13.82 6.80
N LEU A 61 31.76 -14.12 5.86
CA LEU A 61 32.45 -15.39 5.75
C LEU A 61 33.84 -15.30 6.40
N SER A 62 34.49 -16.44 6.61
CA SER A 62 35.86 -16.48 7.09
C SER A 62 36.86 -15.80 6.15
N THR A 63 36.52 -15.65 4.88
CA THR A 63 37.31 -14.99 3.81
C THR A 63 37.04 -13.49 3.72
N GLY A 64 36.04 -12.94 4.40
CA GLY A 64 35.65 -11.52 4.34
C GLY A 64 34.13 -11.33 4.21
N THR A 65 33.72 -10.09 4.00
CA THR A 65 32.31 -9.76 3.75
C THR A 65 32.00 -9.86 2.27
N GLU A 66 31.05 -10.71 1.91
CA GLU A 66 30.49 -10.79 0.56
C GLU A 66 29.16 -10.04 0.50
N VAL A 67 29.07 -9.04 -0.38
CA VAL A 67 27.85 -8.22 -0.54
C VAL A 67 26.86 -8.96 -1.41
N GLY A 68 25.65 -9.19 -0.87
CA GLY A 68 24.59 -9.88 -1.59
C GLY A 68 23.84 -8.98 -2.58
N PRO A 69 23.42 -9.51 -3.75
CA PRO A 69 22.76 -8.73 -4.80
C PRO A 69 21.42 -8.11 -4.34
N LEU A 70 20.72 -8.72 -3.40
CA LEU A 70 19.44 -8.16 -2.89
C LEU A 70 19.70 -6.94 -1.99
N ASP A 71 20.79 -6.90 -1.25
CA ASP A 71 21.17 -5.71 -0.48
C ASP A 71 21.63 -4.58 -1.40
N VAL A 72 22.38 -4.88 -2.48
CA VAL A 72 22.71 -3.88 -3.50
C VAL A 72 21.45 -3.28 -4.12
N LEU A 73 20.46 -4.11 -4.45
CA LEU A 73 19.15 -3.63 -4.96
C LEU A 73 18.41 -2.81 -3.91
N PHE A 74 18.48 -3.18 -2.63
CA PHE A 74 17.88 -2.44 -1.54
C PHE A 74 18.47 -1.03 -1.45
N ASP A 75 19.79 -0.91 -1.43
CA ASP A 75 20.49 0.37 -1.33
C ASP A 75 20.26 1.24 -2.57
N ALA A 76 20.28 0.62 -3.77
CA ALA A 76 20.10 1.32 -5.03
C ALA A 76 18.65 1.74 -5.32
N GLY A 77 17.65 1.14 -4.67
CA GLY A 77 16.26 1.35 -5.04
C GLY A 77 15.32 1.71 -3.90
N ILE A 78 15.51 1.14 -2.71
CA ILE A 78 14.63 1.40 -1.56
C ILE A 78 15.24 2.44 -0.63
N ALA A 79 16.49 2.27 -0.24
CA ALA A 79 17.17 3.18 0.68
C ALA A 79 17.30 4.62 0.12
N ASN A 80 17.40 4.77 -1.19
CA ASN A 80 17.40 6.07 -1.87
C ASN A 80 16.03 6.50 -2.40
N GLU A 81 14.93 5.77 -2.03
CA GLU A 81 13.54 6.09 -2.36
C GLU A 81 13.19 6.02 -3.86
N LEU A 82 14.10 5.59 -4.72
CA LEU A 82 13.91 5.59 -6.18
C LEU A 82 12.75 4.68 -6.62
N PHE A 83 12.70 3.43 -6.12
CA PHE A 83 11.65 2.49 -6.52
C PHE A 83 10.26 2.95 -6.10
N PRO A 84 10.01 3.41 -4.86
CA PRO A 84 8.72 3.97 -4.47
C PRO A 84 8.26 5.11 -5.37
N LEU A 85 9.14 6.06 -5.67
CA LEU A 85 8.81 7.21 -6.52
C LEU A 85 8.50 6.79 -7.95
N LEU A 86 9.30 5.92 -8.56
CA LEU A 86 9.03 5.40 -9.91
C LEU A 86 7.73 4.59 -9.97
N LEU A 87 7.41 3.83 -8.91
CA LEU A 87 6.14 3.12 -8.83
C LEU A 87 4.97 4.10 -8.83
N PHE A 88 5.09 5.25 -8.15
CA PHE A 88 4.06 6.29 -8.17
C PHE A 88 3.82 6.88 -9.55
N VAL A 89 4.83 7.00 -10.42
CA VAL A 89 4.60 7.38 -11.83
C VAL A 89 3.72 6.34 -12.53
N GLY A 90 4.02 5.05 -12.33
CA GLY A 90 3.21 3.96 -12.90
C GLY A 90 1.77 3.98 -12.38
N ILE A 91 1.59 4.09 -11.07
CA ILE A 91 0.27 4.16 -10.42
C ILE A 91 -0.49 5.40 -10.90
N GLY A 92 0.14 6.57 -10.94
CA GLY A 92 -0.48 7.80 -11.43
C GLY A 92 -0.97 7.68 -12.87
N ALA A 93 -0.19 7.04 -13.73
CA ALA A 93 -0.58 6.76 -15.12
C ALA A 93 -1.75 5.75 -15.22
N MET A 94 -1.92 4.85 -14.25
CA MET A 94 -3.08 3.93 -14.21
C MET A 94 -4.36 4.60 -13.71
N ILE A 95 -4.26 5.64 -12.87
CA ILE A 95 -5.40 6.27 -12.21
C ILE A 95 -6.20 7.14 -13.19
N ASP A 96 -7.52 6.92 -13.23
CA ASP A 96 -8.49 7.85 -13.83
C ASP A 96 -9.16 8.68 -12.72
N PHE A 97 -8.84 9.98 -12.67
CA PHE A 97 -9.43 10.91 -11.70
C PHE A 97 -10.83 11.39 -12.10
N THR A 98 -11.38 10.98 -13.25
CA THR A 98 -12.70 11.41 -13.71
C THR A 98 -13.81 11.17 -12.69
N PRO A 99 -13.90 10.01 -12.01
CA PRO A 99 -14.93 9.78 -10.99
C PRO A 99 -14.84 10.77 -9.81
N LEU A 100 -13.61 11.11 -9.40
CA LEU A 100 -13.35 12.08 -8.33
C LEU A 100 -13.69 13.51 -8.78
N LEU A 101 -13.25 13.91 -9.97
CA LEU A 101 -13.54 15.22 -10.54
C LEU A 101 -15.03 15.43 -10.79
N SER A 102 -15.76 14.36 -11.17
CA SER A 102 -17.22 14.39 -11.35
C SER A 102 -17.97 14.56 -10.01
N ASN A 103 -17.39 14.08 -8.91
CA ASN A 103 -17.97 14.17 -7.59
C ASN A 103 -16.90 14.44 -6.51
N PRO A 104 -16.45 15.68 -6.36
CA PRO A 104 -15.38 16.05 -5.41
C PRO A 104 -15.70 15.74 -3.94
N LYS A 105 -16.98 15.55 -3.58
CA LYS A 105 -17.38 15.17 -2.22
C LYS A 105 -16.79 13.81 -1.79
N LEU A 106 -16.41 12.97 -2.74
CA LEU A 106 -15.77 11.69 -2.48
C LEU A 106 -14.40 11.84 -1.78
N MET A 107 -13.76 13.02 -1.86
CA MET A 107 -12.51 13.31 -1.15
C MET A 107 -12.62 13.17 0.36
N ILE A 108 -13.81 13.44 0.92
CA ILE A 108 -14.05 13.32 2.37
C ILE A 108 -13.82 11.89 2.85
N PHE A 109 -14.21 10.89 2.05
CA PHE A 109 -14.09 9.47 2.45
C PHE A 109 -12.65 8.97 2.35
N GLY A 110 -11.88 9.46 1.38
CA GLY A 110 -10.44 9.18 1.30
C GLY A 110 -9.69 9.78 2.50
N ALA A 111 -9.99 11.02 2.87
CA ALA A 111 -9.41 11.64 4.06
C ALA A 111 -9.83 10.90 5.35
N ALA A 112 -11.10 10.49 5.46
CA ALA A 112 -11.62 9.77 6.61
C ALA A 112 -10.97 8.40 6.80
N ALA A 113 -10.62 7.73 5.73
CA ALA A 113 -9.93 6.44 5.77
C ALA A 113 -8.49 6.54 6.31
N GLN A 114 -7.91 7.73 6.46
CA GLN A 114 -6.61 7.90 7.11
C GLN A 114 -6.70 7.91 8.66
N PHE A 115 -7.89 7.70 9.21
CA PHE A 115 -8.12 7.65 10.66
C PHE A 115 -7.23 6.61 11.37
N GLY A 116 -7.03 5.45 10.77
CA GLY A 116 -6.23 4.37 11.33
C GLY A 116 -4.76 4.74 11.45
N ILE A 117 -4.20 5.60 10.59
CA ILE A 117 -2.83 6.11 10.72
C ILE A 117 -2.67 6.80 12.09
N PHE A 118 -3.53 7.77 12.39
CA PHE A 118 -3.44 8.54 13.63
C PHE A 118 -3.80 7.72 14.87
N PHE A 119 -4.76 6.80 14.73
CA PHE A 119 -5.07 5.83 15.78
C PHE A 119 -3.87 4.95 16.13
N THR A 120 -3.21 4.41 15.10
CA THR A 120 -2.06 3.50 15.26
C THR A 120 -0.83 4.23 15.77
N LEU A 121 -0.63 5.49 15.41
CA LEU A 121 0.40 6.34 16.00
C LEU A 121 0.26 6.38 17.53
N GLY A 122 -0.95 6.65 18.02
CA GLY A 122 -1.24 6.63 19.46
C GLY A 122 -1.03 5.26 20.09
N ALA A 123 -1.53 4.20 19.45
CA ALA A 123 -1.39 2.83 19.93
C ALA A 123 0.08 2.38 20.01
N ALA A 124 0.87 2.64 18.96
CA ALA A 124 2.30 2.29 18.91
C ALA A 124 3.09 3.06 19.99
N THR A 125 2.80 4.35 20.19
CA THR A 125 3.40 5.16 21.26
C THR A 125 3.07 4.61 22.63
N LEU A 126 1.83 4.22 22.88
CA LEU A 126 1.40 3.60 24.14
C LEU A 126 2.06 2.23 24.37
N MET A 127 2.42 1.50 23.32
CA MET A 127 3.14 0.23 23.40
C MET A 127 4.65 0.40 23.62
N GLY A 128 5.14 1.64 23.72
CA GLY A 128 6.52 1.97 24.07
C GLY A 128 7.47 2.05 22.88
N PHE A 129 6.97 2.14 21.64
CA PHE A 129 7.82 2.47 20.48
C PHE A 129 8.27 3.93 20.55
N GLU A 130 9.50 4.20 20.13
CA GLU A 130 9.96 5.57 19.94
C GLU A 130 9.07 6.32 18.94
N LEU A 131 8.94 7.63 19.11
CA LEU A 131 7.97 8.42 18.34
C LEU A 131 8.18 8.35 16.84
N LYS A 132 9.42 8.31 16.37
CA LYS A 132 9.76 8.12 14.94
C LYS A 132 9.37 6.75 14.43
N ASP A 133 9.61 5.70 15.22
CA ASP A 133 9.21 4.34 14.90
C ASP A 133 7.68 4.19 14.92
N ALA A 134 7.01 4.75 15.93
CA ALA A 134 5.56 4.76 16.03
C ALA A 134 4.90 5.47 14.85
N ALA A 135 5.46 6.60 14.41
CA ALA A 135 5.03 7.35 13.25
C ALA A 135 5.19 6.55 11.96
N SER A 136 6.33 5.86 11.81
CA SER A 136 6.61 5.00 10.66
C SER A 136 5.68 3.77 10.61
N ILE A 137 5.41 3.14 11.75
CA ILE A 137 4.47 2.01 11.89
C ILE A 137 3.05 2.44 11.54
N ALA A 138 2.65 3.63 11.96
CA ALA A 138 1.30 4.14 11.75
C ALA A 138 0.91 4.21 10.26
N VAL A 139 1.84 4.59 9.39
CA VAL A 139 1.58 4.74 7.95
C VAL A 139 1.26 3.42 7.24
N ILE A 140 1.57 2.27 7.86
CA ILE A 140 1.18 0.95 7.34
C ILE A 140 -0.34 0.86 7.12
N GLY A 141 -1.13 1.53 7.94
CA GLY A 141 -2.60 1.52 7.89
C GLY A 141 -3.17 2.01 6.55
N ALA A 142 -2.52 2.98 5.93
CA ALA A 142 -2.93 3.50 4.62
C ALA A 142 -2.97 2.41 3.52
N ALA A 143 -2.34 1.25 3.75
CA ALA A 143 -2.12 0.19 2.76
C ALA A 143 -1.47 0.74 1.47
N ASP A 144 -0.48 1.60 1.67
CA ASP A 144 0.32 2.26 0.64
C ASP A 144 1.79 1.93 0.87
N GLY A 145 2.27 0.89 0.21
CA GLY A 145 3.65 0.42 0.34
C GLY A 145 4.70 1.51 0.06
N PRO A 146 4.62 2.20 -1.08
CA PRO A 146 5.54 3.29 -1.41
C PRO A 146 5.60 4.41 -0.36
N THR A 147 4.45 4.90 0.11
CA THR A 147 4.41 5.92 1.17
C THR A 147 5.00 5.40 2.48
N SER A 148 4.73 4.14 2.84
CA SER A 148 5.28 3.52 4.05
C SER A 148 6.80 3.41 4.01
N ILE A 149 7.37 3.04 2.85
CA ILE A 149 8.83 3.02 2.66
C ILE A 149 9.40 4.42 2.82
N PHE A 150 8.83 5.38 2.09
CA PHE A 150 9.30 6.77 2.08
C PHE A 150 9.33 7.36 3.49
N VAL A 151 8.23 7.22 4.24
CA VAL A 151 8.13 7.76 5.60
C VAL A 151 9.10 7.05 6.56
N ALA A 152 9.16 5.72 6.53
CA ALA A 152 10.01 4.95 7.43
C ALA A 152 11.50 5.15 7.14
N ASN A 153 11.87 5.32 5.88
CA ASN A 153 13.25 5.62 5.48
C ASN A 153 13.65 7.05 5.90
N PHE A 154 12.79 8.03 5.63
CA PHE A 154 13.05 9.44 5.96
C PHE A 154 13.17 9.67 7.48
N LEU A 155 12.37 8.96 8.29
CA LEU A 155 12.43 9.02 9.75
C LEU A 155 13.57 8.15 10.33
N GLU A 156 14.33 7.47 9.47
CA GLU A 156 15.40 6.55 9.88
C GLU A 156 14.91 5.50 10.89
N SER A 157 13.72 4.91 10.62
CA SER A 157 13.12 3.94 11.53
C SER A 157 13.97 2.70 11.69
N ASN A 158 14.16 2.27 12.94
CA ASN A 158 14.86 1.04 13.29
C ASN A 158 14.16 -0.22 12.73
N TYR A 159 12.90 -0.10 12.34
CA TYR A 159 12.04 -1.21 11.88
C TYR A 159 11.67 -1.11 10.40
N LEU A 160 12.45 -0.38 9.59
CA LEU A 160 12.18 -0.18 8.16
C LEU A 160 11.82 -1.49 7.45
N GLY A 161 12.58 -2.56 7.66
CA GLY A 161 12.31 -3.86 7.04
C GLY A 161 10.96 -4.47 7.43
N ALA A 162 10.62 -4.46 8.71
CA ALA A 162 9.35 -4.97 9.21
C ALA A 162 8.15 -4.15 8.68
N ILE A 163 8.30 -2.81 8.63
CA ILE A 163 7.28 -1.88 8.13
C ILE A 163 7.01 -2.14 6.65
N ILE A 164 8.06 -2.29 5.84
CA ILE A 164 7.93 -2.56 4.40
C ILE A 164 7.18 -3.87 4.17
N VAL A 165 7.61 -4.95 4.85
CA VAL A 165 6.96 -6.25 4.71
C VAL A 165 5.50 -6.18 5.15
N ALA A 166 5.19 -5.52 6.27
CA ALA A 166 3.84 -5.32 6.76
C ALA A 166 2.97 -4.58 5.74
N ALA A 167 3.42 -3.41 5.25
CA ALA A 167 2.67 -2.56 4.33
C ALA A 167 2.30 -3.30 3.04
N TYR A 168 3.26 -3.97 2.41
CA TYR A 168 3.01 -4.70 1.17
C TYR A 168 2.18 -5.97 1.39
N SER A 169 2.40 -6.68 2.51
CA SER A 169 1.58 -7.86 2.84
C SER A 169 0.12 -7.48 3.06
N TYR A 170 -0.16 -6.40 3.79
CA TYR A 170 -1.54 -5.95 4.01
C TYR A 170 -2.19 -5.41 2.75
N MET A 171 -1.45 -4.68 1.92
CA MET A 171 -1.94 -4.27 0.60
C MET A 171 -2.41 -5.49 -0.21
N ALA A 172 -1.63 -6.55 -0.24
CA ALA A 172 -2.00 -7.78 -0.94
C ALA A 172 -3.17 -8.54 -0.29
N LEU A 173 -3.33 -8.43 1.05
CA LEU A 173 -4.38 -9.12 1.80
C LEU A 173 -5.71 -8.34 1.88
N VAL A 174 -5.81 -7.16 1.26
CA VAL A 174 -7.05 -6.35 1.19
C VAL A 174 -8.28 -7.18 0.86
N PRO A 175 -8.28 -8.06 -0.17
CA PRO A 175 -9.46 -8.85 -0.53
C PRO A 175 -9.94 -9.84 0.54
N ILE A 176 -9.08 -10.18 1.49
CA ILE A 176 -9.40 -11.10 2.60
C ILE A 176 -9.83 -10.32 3.84
N ILE A 177 -9.09 -9.27 4.20
CA ILE A 177 -9.26 -8.56 5.48
C ILE A 177 -10.44 -7.59 5.40
N GLN A 178 -10.60 -6.88 4.29
CA GLN A 178 -11.57 -5.80 4.18
C GLN A 178 -13.05 -6.27 4.22
N PRO A 179 -13.47 -7.37 3.54
CA PRO A 179 -14.86 -7.79 3.54
C PRO A 179 -15.45 -8.10 4.93
N PRO A 180 -14.80 -8.87 5.82
CA PRO A 180 -15.32 -9.11 7.16
C PRO A 180 -15.40 -7.82 7.98
N VAL A 181 -14.43 -6.91 7.85
CA VAL A 181 -14.45 -5.62 8.56
C VAL A 181 -15.64 -4.77 8.11
N ILE A 182 -15.86 -4.65 6.80
CA ILE A 182 -17.02 -3.92 6.25
C ILE A 182 -18.34 -4.51 6.78
N ARG A 183 -18.47 -5.85 6.77
CA ARG A 183 -19.68 -6.51 7.29
C ARG A 183 -19.91 -6.26 8.76
N LEU A 184 -18.85 -6.13 9.55
CA LEU A 184 -18.92 -5.86 10.99
C LEU A 184 -19.52 -4.47 11.28
N VAL A 185 -19.17 -3.48 10.45
CA VAL A 185 -19.54 -2.07 10.67
C VAL A 185 -20.71 -1.59 9.79
N THR A 186 -21.31 -2.47 8.98
CA THR A 186 -22.47 -2.14 8.13
C THR A 186 -23.60 -3.13 8.32
N THR A 187 -24.82 -2.63 8.28
CA THR A 187 -26.02 -3.46 8.26
C THR A 187 -26.34 -3.94 6.83
N LYS A 188 -27.11 -5.03 6.70
CA LYS A 188 -27.56 -5.52 5.39
C LYS A 188 -28.38 -4.46 4.63
N LYS A 189 -29.19 -3.65 5.34
CA LYS A 189 -29.98 -2.57 4.73
C LYS A 189 -29.10 -1.50 4.09
N GLU A 190 -28.00 -1.15 4.74
CA GLU A 190 -27.01 -0.18 4.23
C GLU A 190 -26.28 -0.73 3.02
N ARG A 191 -25.87 -1.99 3.04
CA ARG A 191 -25.18 -2.64 1.91
C ARG A 191 -26.04 -2.78 0.65
N LEU A 192 -27.37 -2.78 0.80
CA LEU A 192 -28.33 -2.82 -0.30
C LEU A 192 -28.64 -1.45 -0.92
N ILE A 193 -28.09 -0.36 -0.40
CA ILE A 193 -28.27 0.98 -0.99
C ILE A 193 -27.63 1.00 -2.37
N ARG A 194 -28.46 1.17 -3.42
CA ARG A 194 -27.99 1.34 -4.80
C ARG A 194 -27.62 2.80 -5.04
N MET A 195 -26.54 3.01 -5.75
CA MET A 195 -26.06 4.34 -6.11
C MET A 195 -26.07 4.48 -7.64
N PRO A 196 -27.01 5.25 -8.22
CA PRO A 196 -27.00 5.50 -9.65
C PRO A 196 -25.75 6.31 -10.00
N TYR A 197 -25.00 5.84 -11.00
CA TYR A 197 -23.87 6.57 -11.54
C TYR A 197 -24.32 7.30 -12.81
N ALA A 198 -24.26 8.63 -12.76
CA ALA A 198 -24.41 9.47 -13.92
C ALA A 198 -23.03 10.06 -14.24
N GLU A 199 -22.45 9.66 -15.35
CA GLU A 199 -21.18 10.19 -15.82
C GLU A 199 -21.33 11.66 -16.18
N LYS A 200 -20.69 12.53 -15.40
CA LYS A 200 -20.55 13.94 -15.76
C LYS A 200 -19.31 14.09 -16.63
N GLN A 201 -19.49 14.70 -17.78
CA GLN A 201 -18.36 15.02 -18.63
C GLN A 201 -17.42 15.99 -17.95
N VAL A 202 -16.18 15.56 -17.75
CA VAL A 202 -15.09 16.40 -17.26
C VAL A 202 -14.28 16.87 -18.46
N SER A 203 -14.04 18.18 -18.54
CA SER A 203 -13.28 18.74 -19.67
C SER A 203 -11.83 18.25 -19.67
N LYS A 204 -11.25 18.09 -20.86
CA LYS A 204 -9.83 17.69 -21.00
C LYS A 204 -8.90 18.66 -20.27
N THR A 205 -9.19 19.95 -20.32
CA THR A 205 -8.43 20.98 -19.60
C THR A 205 -8.45 20.75 -18.08
N ALA A 206 -9.61 20.41 -17.51
CA ALA A 206 -9.70 20.11 -16.07
C ALA A 206 -8.86 18.87 -15.69
N LYS A 207 -8.87 17.83 -16.52
CA LYS A 207 -8.06 16.62 -16.30
C LYS A 207 -6.55 16.90 -16.36
N ILE A 208 -6.09 17.77 -17.25
CA ILE A 208 -4.69 18.17 -17.37
C ILE A 208 -4.26 19.10 -16.22
N LEU A 209 -5.11 20.04 -15.83
CA LEU A 209 -4.79 21.01 -14.78
C LEU A 209 -4.84 20.37 -13.38
N PHE A 210 -5.67 19.36 -13.17
CA PHE A 210 -5.84 18.71 -11.88
C PHE A 210 -4.53 18.22 -11.26
N PRO A 211 -3.70 17.40 -11.91
CA PRO A 211 -2.45 16.93 -11.34
C PRO A 211 -1.46 18.06 -11.05
N ILE A 212 -1.44 19.10 -11.87
CA ILE A 212 -0.59 20.28 -11.68
C ILE A 212 -1.03 21.04 -10.42
N ILE A 213 -2.33 21.33 -10.30
CA ILE A 213 -2.89 22.08 -9.16
C ILE A 213 -2.70 21.29 -7.86
N ILE A 214 -2.98 19.98 -7.85
CA ILE A 214 -2.80 19.15 -6.66
C ILE A 214 -1.32 19.14 -6.21
N THR A 215 -0.37 19.03 -7.14
CA THR A 215 1.06 19.10 -6.81
C THR A 215 1.44 20.44 -6.20
N MET A 216 0.97 21.55 -6.80
CA MET A 216 1.23 22.90 -6.28
C MET A 216 0.61 23.11 -4.90
N VAL A 217 -0.65 22.70 -4.71
CA VAL A 217 -1.34 22.83 -3.42
C VAL A 217 -0.63 21.98 -2.35
N ALA A 218 -0.32 20.71 -2.65
CA ALA A 218 0.43 19.87 -1.73
C ALA A 218 1.79 20.49 -1.36
N GLY A 219 2.50 21.05 -2.34
CA GLY A 219 3.79 21.71 -2.11
C GLY A 219 3.71 22.93 -1.21
N LEU A 220 2.62 23.68 -1.28
CA LEU A 220 2.43 24.87 -0.45
C LEU A 220 2.02 24.53 1.00
N PHE A 221 1.19 23.50 1.20
CA PHE A 221 0.66 23.16 2.51
C PHE A 221 1.44 22.05 3.23
N VAL A 222 1.96 21.08 2.49
CA VAL A 222 2.70 19.93 3.03
C VAL A 222 3.95 19.69 2.17
N PRO A 223 4.99 20.52 2.27
CA PRO A 223 6.17 20.47 1.39
C PRO A 223 6.84 19.08 1.34
N ARG A 224 6.87 18.34 2.45
CA ARG A 224 7.48 17.01 2.53
C ARG A 224 6.73 15.93 1.74
N SER A 225 5.48 16.17 1.32
CA SER A 225 4.73 15.25 0.47
C SER A 225 4.99 15.46 -1.04
N VAL A 226 5.67 16.55 -1.43
CA VAL A 226 5.79 16.97 -2.84
C VAL A 226 6.43 15.90 -3.72
N ALA A 227 7.45 15.22 -3.23
CA ALA A 227 8.10 14.15 -4.01
C ALA A 227 7.08 13.07 -4.36
N LEU A 228 6.37 12.53 -3.36
CA LEU A 228 5.38 11.48 -3.55
C LEU A 228 4.19 11.94 -4.41
N VAL A 229 3.56 13.07 -4.03
CA VAL A 229 2.44 13.66 -4.78
C VAL A 229 2.86 14.01 -6.20
N GLY A 230 4.03 14.62 -6.36
CA GLY A 230 4.53 15.05 -7.66
C GLY A 230 4.75 13.89 -8.64
N PHE A 231 5.38 12.81 -8.22
CA PHE A 231 5.59 11.63 -9.06
C PHE A 231 4.26 10.94 -9.40
N LEU A 232 3.32 10.83 -8.45
CA LEU A 232 1.97 10.32 -8.69
C LEU A 232 1.23 11.19 -9.72
N MET A 233 1.22 12.50 -9.52
CA MET A 233 0.54 13.46 -10.39
C MET A 233 1.23 13.59 -11.75
N PHE A 234 2.55 13.45 -11.82
CA PHE A 234 3.29 13.40 -13.09
C PHE A 234 2.86 12.20 -13.93
N GLY A 235 2.74 11.02 -13.33
CA GLY A 235 2.20 9.85 -14.01
C GLY A 235 0.81 10.11 -14.60
N ASN A 236 -0.06 10.74 -13.82
CA ASN A 236 -1.39 11.10 -14.28
C ASN A 236 -1.37 12.16 -15.41
N LEU A 237 -0.50 13.16 -15.30
CA LEU A 237 -0.33 14.16 -16.35
C LEU A 237 0.10 13.54 -17.69
N ILE A 238 1.03 12.57 -17.66
CA ILE A 238 1.44 11.81 -18.86
C ILE A 238 0.22 11.15 -19.52
N ARG A 239 -0.68 10.57 -18.73
CA ARG A 239 -1.91 9.94 -19.22
C ARG A 239 -2.87 10.96 -19.83
N GLU A 240 -3.17 12.04 -19.12
CA GLU A 240 -4.26 12.95 -19.47
C GLU A 240 -3.86 13.98 -20.55
N CYS A 241 -2.55 14.18 -20.82
CA CYS A 241 -2.09 15.14 -21.85
C CYS A 241 -2.52 14.75 -23.27
N GLY A 242 -2.66 13.43 -23.54
CA GLY A 242 -3.13 12.90 -24.83
C GLY A 242 -2.16 13.07 -25.99
N VAL A 243 -0.88 13.29 -25.70
CA VAL A 243 0.22 13.37 -26.69
C VAL A 243 1.36 12.41 -26.36
N LEU A 244 1.26 11.69 -25.24
CA LEU A 244 2.26 10.75 -24.72
C LEU A 244 1.66 9.36 -24.47
N ASP A 245 0.72 8.90 -25.29
CA ASP A 245 0.00 7.65 -25.07
C ASP A 245 0.92 6.44 -24.93
N SER A 246 1.96 6.34 -25.78
CA SER A 246 2.97 5.28 -25.70
C SER A 246 3.76 5.31 -24.38
N LEU A 247 4.12 6.51 -23.89
CA LEU A 247 4.82 6.67 -22.63
C LEU A 247 3.91 6.33 -21.45
N SER A 248 2.65 6.75 -21.51
CA SER A 248 1.61 6.41 -20.53
C SER A 248 1.45 4.88 -20.44
N GLU A 249 1.35 4.21 -21.57
CA GLU A 249 1.23 2.75 -21.61
C GLU A 249 2.47 2.05 -21.06
N THR A 250 3.66 2.56 -21.36
CA THR A 250 4.93 2.07 -20.80
C THR A 250 4.98 2.26 -19.29
N ALA A 251 4.57 3.42 -18.79
CA ALA A 251 4.53 3.69 -17.34
C ALA A 251 3.55 2.75 -16.60
N GLN A 252 2.35 2.54 -17.16
CA GLN A 252 1.32 1.69 -16.57
C GLN A 252 1.67 0.21 -16.55
N LYS A 253 2.26 -0.30 -17.62
CA LYS A 253 2.46 -1.74 -17.84
C LYS A 253 3.91 -2.16 -17.55
N VAL A 254 4.87 -1.51 -18.18
CA VAL A 254 6.27 -1.95 -18.14
C VAL A 254 6.94 -1.43 -16.86
N LEU A 255 6.92 -0.12 -16.62
CA LEU A 255 7.57 0.49 -15.47
C LEU A 255 6.98 -0.02 -14.15
N ALA A 256 5.65 0.05 -14.01
CA ALA A 256 4.98 -0.40 -12.78
C ALA A 256 5.28 -1.87 -12.49
N ASN A 257 5.19 -2.78 -13.48
CA ASN A 257 5.48 -4.20 -13.30
C ASN A 257 6.94 -4.45 -12.96
N LEU A 258 7.88 -3.78 -13.66
CA LEU A 258 9.31 -3.93 -13.40
C LEU A 258 9.67 -3.49 -11.98
N ILE A 259 9.19 -2.30 -11.58
CA ILE A 259 9.45 -1.78 -10.24
C ILE A 259 8.79 -2.66 -9.16
N THR A 260 7.58 -3.15 -9.39
CA THR A 260 6.89 -4.06 -8.45
C THR A 260 7.67 -5.37 -8.27
N LEU A 261 8.20 -5.94 -9.35
CA LEU A 261 9.05 -7.13 -9.30
C LEU A 261 10.32 -6.86 -8.49
N LEU A 262 11.02 -5.76 -8.78
CA LEU A 262 12.23 -5.37 -8.06
C LEU A 262 11.94 -5.11 -6.57
N LEU A 263 10.85 -4.41 -6.25
CA LEU A 263 10.40 -4.20 -4.87
C LEU A 263 10.13 -5.52 -4.16
N GLY A 264 9.38 -6.44 -4.78
CA GLY A 264 9.06 -7.74 -4.18
C GLY A 264 10.30 -8.55 -3.82
N LEU A 265 11.28 -8.64 -4.73
CA LEU A 265 12.54 -9.31 -4.48
C LEU A 265 13.39 -8.59 -3.42
N THR A 266 13.48 -7.26 -3.51
CA THR A 266 14.30 -6.45 -2.62
C THR A 266 13.77 -6.44 -1.19
N VAL A 267 12.44 -6.36 -1.02
CA VAL A 267 11.79 -6.41 0.30
C VAL A 267 12.11 -7.73 1.00
N ALA A 268 12.24 -8.81 0.24
CA ALA A 268 12.57 -10.12 0.79
C ALA A 268 13.96 -10.15 1.48
N SER A 269 14.90 -9.24 1.14
CA SER A 269 16.18 -9.15 1.86
C SER A 269 15.99 -8.86 3.36
N LYS A 270 14.88 -8.24 3.73
CA LYS A 270 14.49 -7.95 5.12
C LYS A 270 13.67 -9.06 5.78
N MET A 271 13.37 -10.14 5.06
CA MET A 271 12.65 -11.31 5.56
C MET A 271 13.58 -12.44 6.02
N GLN A 272 14.82 -12.12 6.41
CA GLN A 272 15.71 -13.07 7.05
C GLN A 272 15.13 -13.52 8.39
N ALA A 273 15.17 -14.82 8.68
CA ALA A 273 14.53 -15.41 9.85
C ALA A 273 14.93 -14.77 11.17
N GLU A 274 16.20 -14.39 11.29
CA GLU A 274 16.80 -13.78 12.47
C GLU A 274 16.16 -12.42 12.79
N TYR A 275 15.90 -11.60 11.76
CA TYR A 275 15.32 -10.27 11.91
C TYR A 275 13.80 -10.27 11.84
N PHE A 276 13.21 -11.25 11.15
CA PHE A 276 11.77 -11.27 10.90
C PHE A 276 10.98 -11.93 12.04
N LEU A 277 11.50 -13.03 12.62
CA LEU A 277 10.82 -13.79 13.67
C LEU A 277 11.16 -13.29 15.09
N ASN A 278 11.26 -11.97 15.26
CA ASN A 278 11.44 -11.35 16.58
C ASN A 278 10.14 -10.74 17.10
N ARG A 279 10.10 -10.48 18.42
CA ARG A 279 8.90 -9.95 19.10
C ARG A 279 8.46 -8.60 18.51
N GLN A 280 9.40 -7.70 18.23
CA GLN A 280 9.11 -6.36 17.74
C GLN A 280 8.49 -6.40 16.35
N THR A 281 9.02 -7.21 15.44
CA THR A 281 8.46 -7.41 14.10
C THR A 281 7.04 -7.96 14.16
N LEU A 282 6.79 -8.94 15.04
CA LEU A 282 5.43 -9.50 15.22
C LEU A 282 4.45 -8.45 15.78
N MET A 283 4.93 -7.59 16.70
CA MET A 283 4.12 -6.47 17.20
C MET A 283 3.81 -5.46 16.11
N ILE A 284 4.77 -5.14 15.25
CA ILE A 284 4.58 -4.22 14.10
C ILE A 284 3.59 -4.81 13.11
N LEU A 285 3.69 -6.10 12.80
CA LEU A 285 2.71 -6.79 11.97
C LEU A 285 1.31 -6.70 12.59
N ALA A 286 1.16 -6.97 13.89
CA ALA A 286 -0.13 -6.86 14.57
C ALA A 286 -0.68 -5.42 14.54
N LEU A 287 0.16 -4.42 14.81
CA LEU A 287 -0.22 -3.00 14.73
C LEU A 287 -0.62 -2.58 13.33
N GLY A 288 0.10 -3.02 12.31
CA GLY A 288 -0.25 -2.74 10.92
C GLY A 288 -1.61 -3.32 10.52
N LEU A 289 -1.94 -4.54 11.01
CA LEU A 289 -3.27 -5.12 10.82
C LEU A 289 -4.36 -4.28 11.51
N VAL A 290 -4.10 -3.85 12.74
CA VAL A 290 -5.00 -2.98 13.49
C VAL A 290 -5.20 -1.66 12.74
N ALA A 291 -4.12 -1.02 12.29
CA ALA A 291 -4.16 0.20 11.51
C ALA A 291 -5.06 0.06 10.28
N PHE A 292 -4.84 -0.99 9.48
CA PHE A 292 -5.63 -1.28 8.28
C PHE A 292 -7.13 -1.50 8.57
N VAL A 293 -7.44 -2.20 9.66
CA VAL A 293 -8.83 -2.42 10.11
C VAL A 293 -9.47 -1.09 10.48
N PHE A 294 -8.77 -0.23 11.24
CA PHE A 294 -9.30 1.07 11.67
C PHE A 294 -9.43 2.06 10.52
N ASP A 295 -8.56 2.04 9.52
CA ASP A 295 -8.70 2.84 8.29
C ASP A 295 -9.96 2.43 7.52
N THR A 296 -10.19 1.13 7.37
CA THR A 296 -11.42 0.62 6.75
C THR A 296 -12.67 1.05 7.55
N ILE A 297 -12.64 0.93 8.88
CA ILE A 297 -13.73 1.34 9.77
C ILE A 297 -13.97 2.85 9.67
N GLY A 298 -12.92 3.66 9.72
CA GLY A 298 -13.00 5.12 9.67
C GLY A 298 -13.72 5.62 8.42
N GLY A 299 -13.35 5.09 7.25
CA GLY A 299 -14.00 5.43 5.99
C GLY A 299 -15.50 5.07 5.97
N VAL A 300 -15.86 3.86 6.46
CA VAL A 300 -17.26 3.41 6.54
C VAL A 300 -18.07 4.24 7.54
N LEU A 301 -17.51 4.51 8.72
CA LEU A 301 -18.20 5.30 9.76
C LEU A 301 -18.51 6.72 9.28
N VAL A 302 -17.56 7.37 8.60
CA VAL A 302 -17.79 8.72 8.05
C VAL A 302 -18.85 8.67 6.95
N ALA A 303 -18.90 7.62 6.14
CA ALA A 303 -19.97 7.42 5.17
C ALA A 303 -21.34 7.24 5.86
N ASN A 304 -21.40 6.53 6.98
CA ASN A 304 -22.62 6.41 7.80
C ASN A 304 -23.03 7.75 8.42
N VAL A 305 -22.08 8.50 8.97
CA VAL A 305 -22.33 9.85 9.50
C VAL A 305 -22.84 10.79 8.39
N TYR A 306 -22.21 10.75 7.20
CA TYR A 306 -22.69 11.50 6.04
C TYR A 306 -24.16 11.18 5.74
N ASN A 307 -24.56 9.92 5.82
CA ASN A 307 -25.94 9.47 5.59
C ASN A 307 -26.97 10.02 6.60
N LEU A 308 -26.54 10.48 7.78
CA LEU A 308 -27.46 11.11 8.75
C LEU A 308 -27.95 12.48 8.25
N PHE A 309 -27.12 13.18 7.48
CA PHE A 309 -27.40 14.53 6.99
C PHE A 309 -27.75 14.57 5.49
N ALA A 310 -27.47 13.50 4.75
CA ALA A 310 -27.67 13.46 3.32
C ALA A 310 -29.15 13.23 2.95
N LYS A 311 -29.67 14.08 2.03
CA LYS A 311 -30.99 13.85 1.43
C LYS A 311 -31.02 12.58 0.58
N GLN A 312 -29.94 12.28 -0.13
CA GLN A 312 -29.74 11.06 -0.91
C GLN A 312 -28.68 10.23 -0.22
N LYS A 313 -29.08 9.06 0.29
CA LYS A 313 -28.18 8.15 1.00
C LYS A 313 -27.20 7.49 0.04
N ILE A 314 -25.97 7.33 0.49
CA ILE A 314 -24.90 6.59 -0.20
C ILE A 314 -24.73 5.21 0.44
N ASN A 315 -24.20 4.27 -0.32
CA ASN A 315 -23.80 2.97 0.24
C ASN A 315 -22.52 3.15 1.06
N PRO A 316 -22.53 2.91 2.38
CA PRO A 316 -21.39 3.20 3.23
C PRO A 316 -20.17 2.32 2.93
N MET A 317 -20.35 1.18 2.24
CA MET A 317 -19.24 0.34 1.80
C MET A 317 -18.22 1.12 0.94
N ILE A 318 -18.66 2.16 0.18
CA ILE A 318 -17.71 2.94 -0.62
C ILE A 318 -16.67 3.66 0.23
N GLY A 319 -17.00 4.02 1.48
CA GLY A 319 -16.05 4.62 2.42
C GLY A 319 -14.84 3.74 2.70
N ALA A 320 -15.03 2.41 2.73
CA ALA A 320 -13.94 1.46 2.89
C ALA A 320 -12.92 1.52 1.73
N ALA A 321 -13.33 1.98 0.55
CA ALA A 321 -12.41 2.15 -0.58
C ALA A 321 -11.42 3.32 -0.40
N GLY A 322 -11.55 4.11 0.66
CA GLY A 322 -10.68 5.25 0.95
C GLY A 322 -9.25 4.89 1.38
N ILE A 323 -8.95 3.62 1.63
CA ILE A 323 -7.55 3.17 1.76
C ILE A 323 -6.85 3.23 0.41
N SER A 324 -5.51 3.39 0.42
CA SER A 324 -4.74 3.61 -0.82
C SER A 324 -4.50 2.37 -1.67
N ALA A 325 -4.94 1.18 -1.26
CA ALA A 325 -4.76 -0.04 -2.03
C ALA A 325 -5.51 0.01 -3.37
N PHE A 326 -4.96 0.74 -4.32
CA PHE A 326 -5.53 0.94 -5.66
C PHE A 326 -5.12 -0.18 -6.62
N PRO A 327 -6.03 -0.71 -7.44
CA PRO A 327 -7.49 -0.53 -7.46
C PRO A 327 -8.25 -1.60 -6.65
N MET A 328 -7.57 -2.32 -5.75
CA MET A 328 -8.11 -3.52 -5.10
C MET A 328 -9.30 -3.21 -4.18
N SER A 329 -9.19 -2.19 -3.35
CA SER A 329 -10.25 -1.84 -2.42
C SER A 329 -11.56 -1.48 -3.13
N ALA A 330 -11.49 -0.75 -4.25
CA ALA A 330 -12.66 -0.46 -5.07
C ALA A 330 -13.30 -1.72 -5.67
N ARG A 331 -12.47 -2.68 -6.12
CA ARG A 331 -12.95 -3.98 -6.62
C ARG A 331 -13.61 -4.81 -5.52
N VAL A 332 -13.05 -4.81 -4.32
CA VAL A 332 -13.65 -5.50 -3.16
C VAL A 332 -15.03 -4.94 -2.85
N VAL A 333 -15.16 -3.62 -2.74
CA VAL A 333 -16.44 -2.96 -2.47
C VAL A 333 -17.48 -3.27 -3.56
N ASN A 334 -17.10 -3.20 -4.83
CA ASN A 334 -17.99 -3.54 -5.94
C ASN A 334 -18.41 -5.02 -5.90
N LYS A 335 -17.48 -5.94 -5.64
CA LYS A 335 -17.78 -7.37 -5.52
C LYS A 335 -18.74 -7.64 -4.37
N MET A 336 -18.57 -6.99 -3.23
CA MET A 336 -19.49 -7.08 -2.09
C MET A 336 -20.88 -6.52 -2.43
N GLY A 337 -20.96 -5.38 -3.13
CA GLY A 337 -22.22 -4.81 -3.61
C GLY A 337 -22.99 -5.78 -4.49
N LEU A 338 -22.33 -6.39 -5.47
CA LEU A 338 -22.91 -7.39 -6.36
C LEU A 338 -23.30 -8.70 -5.67
N GLN A 339 -22.62 -9.07 -4.58
CA GLN A 339 -23.00 -10.23 -3.76
C GLN A 339 -24.27 -10.01 -2.94
N GLU A 340 -24.50 -8.77 -2.47
CA GLU A 340 -25.74 -8.43 -1.74
C GLU A 340 -26.92 -8.21 -2.70
N ASP A 341 -26.68 -7.64 -3.87
CA ASP A 341 -27.66 -7.37 -4.92
C ASP A 341 -26.94 -7.28 -6.29
N ASN A 342 -27.31 -8.13 -7.24
CA ASN A 342 -26.68 -8.25 -8.55
C ASN A 342 -26.80 -6.99 -9.44
N GLN A 343 -27.59 -6.00 -9.04
CA GLN A 343 -27.73 -4.70 -9.71
C GLN A 343 -27.04 -3.56 -8.94
N ASN A 344 -26.35 -3.85 -7.84
CA ASN A 344 -25.71 -2.84 -7.02
C ASN A 344 -24.24 -2.60 -7.46
N PHE A 345 -24.09 -1.87 -8.56
CA PHE A 345 -22.81 -1.52 -9.15
C PHE A 345 -22.19 -0.32 -8.43
N LEU A 346 -21.20 -0.57 -7.58
CA LEU A 346 -20.53 0.48 -6.79
C LEU A 346 -19.16 0.88 -7.34
N LEU A 347 -18.68 0.26 -8.43
CA LEU A 347 -17.30 0.37 -8.89
C LEU A 347 -16.85 1.82 -9.07
N MET A 348 -17.59 2.61 -9.84
CA MET A 348 -17.18 3.99 -10.18
C MET A 348 -17.16 4.90 -8.96
N HIS A 349 -18.11 4.73 -8.03
CA HIS A 349 -18.12 5.45 -6.76
C HIS A 349 -16.95 5.02 -5.87
N ALA A 350 -16.70 3.72 -5.75
CA ALA A 350 -15.59 3.17 -4.99
C ALA A 350 -14.23 3.56 -5.58
N VAL A 351 -14.09 3.59 -6.91
CA VAL A 351 -12.88 4.09 -7.58
C VAL A 351 -12.65 5.56 -7.24
N GLY A 352 -13.66 6.41 -7.29
CA GLY A 352 -13.52 7.83 -6.93
C GLY A 352 -13.07 8.02 -5.48
N VAL A 353 -13.59 7.22 -4.53
CA VAL A 353 -13.14 7.22 -3.13
C VAL A 353 -11.72 6.66 -3.01
N ASN A 354 -11.40 5.58 -3.70
CA ASN A 354 -10.07 4.94 -3.64
C ASN A 354 -8.97 5.87 -4.18
N VAL A 355 -9.26 6.56 -5.27
CA VAL A 355 -8.38 7.58 -5.85
C VAL A 355 -8.19 8.76 -4.91
N SER A 356 -9.24 9.19 -4.20
CA SER A 356 -9.11 10.22 -3.16
C SER A 356 -8.27 9.75 -1.98
N GLY A 357 -8.37 8.48 -1.62
CA GLY A 357 -7.53 7.84 -0.62
C GLY A 357 -6.06 7.82 -0.99
N GLN A 358 -5.75 7.59 -2.26
CA GLN A 358 -4.37 7.62 -2.76
C GLN A 358 -3.72 9.00 -2.55
N ILE A 359 -4.46 10.09 -2.82
CA ILE A 359 -3.98 11.45 -2.55
C ILE A 359 -3.87 11.67 -1.04
N ALA A 360 -4.89 11.27 -0.30
CA ALA A 360 -4.97 11.51 1.14
C ALA A 360 -3.86 10.80 1.92
N SER A 361 -3.49 9.56 1.55
CA SER A 361 -2.42 8.79 2.19
C SER A 361 -1.05 9.44 2.00
N VAL A 362 -0.78 9.90 0.78
CA VAL A 362 0.48 10.60 0.47
C VAL A 362 0.59 11.92 1.24
N ILE A 363 -0.50 12.68 1.33
CA ILE A 363 -0.56 13.91 2.13
C ILE A 363 -0.40 13.58 3.62
N ALA A 364 -1.08 12.54 4.13
CA ALA A 364 -0.95 12.12 5.52
C ALA A 364 0.47 11.68 5.86
N GLY A 365 1.14 10.93 4.97
CA GLY A 365 2.56 10.61 5.08
C GLY A 365 3.43 11.85 5.19
N GLY A 366 3.21 12.85 4.33
CA GLY A 366 3.91 14.13 4.39
C GLY A 366 3.64 14.93 5.66
N MET A 367 2.41 14.87 6.21
CA MET A 367 2.08 15.48 7.51
C MET A 367 2.84 14.78 8.64
N ILE A 368 2.88 13.45 8.66
CA ILE A 368 3.69 12.67 9.61
C ILE A 368 5.16 13.13 9.55
N LEU A 369 5.72 13.25 8.36
CA LEU A 369 7.10 13.75 8.20
C LEU A 369 7.27 15.18 8.72
N THR A 370 6.28 16.04 8.53
CA THR A 370 6.35 17.44 9.00
C THR A 370 6.29 17.52 10.53
N LEU A 371 5.58 16.59 11.18
CA LEU A 371 5.41 16.58 12.64
C LEU A 371 6.57 15.90 13.38
N PHE A 372 7.25 14.91 12.77
CA PHE A 372 8.15 14.01 13.49
C PHE A 372 9.59 13.95 12.92
N ALA A 373 9.91 14.69 11.85
CA ALA A 373 11.27 14.73 11.27
C ALA A 373 12.08 15.96 11.66
#